data_7c6fa52510c59aa165c5bd2a6848fca0
#
_entry.id   7c6fa52510c59aa165c5bd2a6848fca0
#
_cell.length_a   1.000
_cell.length_b   1.000
_cell.length_c   1.000
_cell.angle_alpha   90.00
_cell.angle_beta   90.00
_cell.angle_gamma   90.00
#
_symmetry.space_group_name_H-M   'P 1'
#
loop_
_entity.id
_entity.type
_entity.pdbx_description
1 polymer ?
#
loop_
_entity_poly.entity_id
_entity_poly.type
_entity_poly.pdbx_seq_one_letter_code
_entity_poly.pdbx_strand_id
1 'polypeptide(L)'
;DALGNAIDFKNAIIIMTSNIGARFIQKRGTMGFQGSSEASRDKLEEMVMSQVRQTFNPEFINRLDEIIIFDQLHDEELLEVVQLQVDQMNQTMLRHGLEVRLTQEAKRWIVDKTCADRSYGARPLRRALQKYVEDPLSEAMIQGQLGGASLIEIEVNGDELTHRPVVVETSDDVLLIH
;
A
#
# COMPACT_ATOMS: atom_id res chain seq x y z
N ASP A 1 -33.89 -6.83 5.59
CA ASP A 1 -33.33 -7.32 4.33
C ASP A 1 -34.29 -7.00 3.17
N ALA A 2 -33.95 -7.37 1.96
CA ALA A 2 -34.80 -7.15 0.77
C ALA A 2 -36.16 -7.89 0.82
N LEU A 3 -36.33 -8.81 1.75
CA LEU A 3 -37.54 -9.58 2.00
C LEU A 3 -38.41 -8.98 3.13
N GLY A 4 -38.03 -7.84 3.69
CA GLY A 4 -38.75 -7.16 4.76
C GLY A 4 -38.46 -7.67 6.18
N ASN A 5 -37.48 -8.57 6.36
CA ASN A 5 -37.10 -9.04 7.68
C ASN A 5 -36.27 -7.97 8.40
N ALA A 6 -36.58 -7.72 9.69
CA ALA A 6 -35.78 -6.85 10.52
C ALA A 6 -34.44 -7.53 10.84
N ILE A 7 -33.34 -6.83 10.58
CA ILE A 7 -31.99 -7.28 10.91
C ILE A 7 -31.52 -6.48 12.12
N ASP A 8 -31.06 -7.16 13.15
CA ASP A 8 -30.52 -6.53 14.37
C ASP A 8 -29.03 -6.21 14.19
N PHE A 9 -28.68 -4.91 14.26
CA PHE A 9 -27.31 -4.40 14.19
C PHE A 9 -26.76 -3.95 15.55
N LYS A 10 -27.41 -4.28 16.67
CA LYS A 10 -27.00 -3.81 18.01
C LYS A 10 -25.55 -4.12 18.38
N ASN A 11 -25.02 -5.24 17.85
CA ASN A 11 -23.66 -5.68 18.13
C ASN A 11 -22.73 -5.46 16.93
N ALA A 12 -23.12 -4.63 15.96
CA ALA A 12 -22.31 -4.35 14.76
C ALA A 12 -21.57 -3.02 14.92
N ILE A 13 -20.32 -2.98 14.44
CA ILE A 13 -19.58 -1.75 14.22
C ILE A 13 -19.83 -1.33 12.79
N ILE A 14 -20.34 -0.12 12.59
CA ILE A 14 -20.62 0.43 11.25
C ILE A 14 -19.52 1.43 10.92
N ILE A 15 -18.77 1.15 9.87
CA ILE A 15 -17.71 2.02 9.37
C ILE A 15 -18.13 2.55 8.01
N MET A 16 -18.08 3.88 7.85
CA MET A 16 -18.35 4.55 6.59
C MET A 16 -17.10 5.31 6.13
N THR A 17 -16.79 5.23 4.85
CA THR A 17 -15.67 5.95 4.24
C THR A 17 -16.17 6.99 3.24
N SER A 18 -15.51 8.13 3.18
CA SER A 18 -15.83 9.21 2.25
C SER A 18 -14.56 9.93 1.82
N ASN A 19 -14.60 10.57 0.65
CA ASN A 19 -13.54 11.43 0.15
C ASN A 19 -13.84 12.94 0.34
N ILE A 20 -14.75 13.26 1.26
CA ILE A 20 -15.09 14.66 1.57
C ILE A 20 -13.84 15.36 2.11
N GLY A 21 -13.58 16.55 1.59
CA GLY A 21 -12.42 17.34 1.99
C GLY A 21 -11.09 16.95 1.33
N ALA A 22 -11.04 15.88 0.53
CA ALA A 22 -9.81 15.44 -0.16
C ALA A 22 -9.08 16.56 -0.90
N ARG A 23 -9.82 17.51 -1.49
CA ARG A 23 -9.25 18.69 -2.18
C ARG A 23 -8.44 19.60 -1.26
N PHE A 24 -8.79 19.69 0.01
CA PHE A 24 -8.04 20.52 0.98
C PHE A 24 -6.76 19.83 1.39
N ILE A 25 -6.80 18.52 1.56
CA ILE A 25 -5.64 17.69 1.89
C ILE A 25 -4.62 17.72 0.73
N GLN A 26 -5.09 17.58 -0.52
CA GLN A 26 -4.24 17.63 -1.73
C GLN A 26 -3.53 18.97 -1.92
N LYS A 27 -4.24 20.11 -1.74
CA LYS A 27 -3.64 21.45 -1.89
C LYS A 27 -2.49 21.72 -0.93
N ARG A 28 -2.48 21.09 0.24
CA ARG A 28 -1.38 21.22 1.21
C ARG A 28 -0.07 20.63 0.68
N GLY A 29 -0.14 19.46 0.01
CA GLY A 29 1.04 18.83 -0.60
C GLY A 29 1.68 19.64 -1.72
N THR A 30 0.89 20.43 -2.45
CA THR A 30 1.37 21.20 -3.61
C THR A 30 1.95 22.57 -3.25
N MET A 31 1.56 23.15 -2.11
CA MET A 31 1.97 24.51 -1.72
C MET A 31 3.26 24.57 -0.88
N GLY A 32 4.00 23.47 -0.73
CA GLY A 32 5.32 23.50 -0.06
C GLY A 32 5.27 23.92 1.43
N PHE A 33 4.11 23.90 2.07
CA PHE A 33 4.00 24.07 3.51
C PHE A 33 4.51 22.81 4.22
N GLN A 34 5.82 22.61 4.19
CA GLN A 34 6.56 21.63 4.99
C GLN A 34 6.63 22.05 6.47
N GLY A 35 5.60 22.67 6.98
CA GLY A 35 5.46 22.96 8.39
C GLY A 35 4.52 21.94 9.01
N SER A 36 5.06 20.93 9.68
CA SER A 36 4.35 20.03 10.60
C SER A 36 3.94 20.75 11.89
N SER A 37 3.47 22.01 11.80
CA SER A 37 2.97 22.71 12.99
C SER A 37 1.55 22.19 13.28
N GLU A 38 1.28 21.84 14.53
CA GLU A 38 -0.05 21.45 15.02
C GLU A 38 -1.11 22.44 14.52
N ALA A 39 -0.83 23.73 14.54
CA ALA A 39 -1.72 24.78 14.03
C ALA A 39 -2.13 24.61 12.55
N SER A 40 -1.28 23.99 11.71
CA SER A 40 -1.62 23.71 10.31
C SER A 40 -2.52 22.50 10.18
N ARG A 41 -2.41 21.56 11.10
CA ARG A 41 -3.22 20.34 11.17
C ARG A 41 -4.63 20.67 11.64
N ASP A 42 -4.74 21.44 12.73
CA ASP A 42 -6.01 21.88 13.29
C ASP A 42 -6.83 22.67 12.26
N LYS A 43 -6.19 23.56 11.50
CA LYS A 43 -6.85 24.33 10.45
C LYS A 43 -7.36 23.46 9.30
N LEU A 44 -6.61 22.45 8.92
CA LEU A 44 -7.04 21.49 7.90
C LEU A 44 -8.24 20.68 8.40
N GLU A 45 -8.18 20.23 9.63
CA GLU A 45 -9.26 19.48 10.28
C GLU A 45 -10.55 20.32 10.34
N GLU A 46 -10.45 21.59 10.75
CA GLU A 46 -11.60 22.51 10.72
C GLU A 46 -12.19 22.66 9.33
N MET A 47 -11.36 22.79 8.28
CA MET A 47 -11.83 22.91 6.90
C MET A 47 -12.55 21.65 6.43
N VAL A 48 -11.99 20.46 6.72
CA VAL A 48 -12.61 19.17 6.39
C VAL A 48 -13.91 19.02 7.16
N MET A 49 -13.93 19.29 8.46
CA MET A 49 -15.14 19.22 9.30
C MET A 49 -16.22 20.21 8.86
N SER A 50 -15.85 21.39 8.41
CA SER A 50 -16.79 22.34 7.81
C SER A 50 -17.47 21.75 6.57
N GLN A 51 -16.70 21.08 5.71
CA GLN A 51 -17.23 20.42 4.51
C GLN A 51 -18.14 19.22 4.85
N VAL A 52 -17.79 18.46 5.88
CA VAL A 52 -18.63 17.35 6.40
C VAL A 52 -19.97 17.89 6.87
N ARG A 53 -19.98 19.00 7.65
CA ARG A 53 -21.21 19.64 8.14
C ARG A 53 -22.08 20.24 7.03
N GLN A 54 -21.49 20.63 5.91
CA GLN A 54 -22.23 21.11 4.73
C GLN A 54 -22.83 19.96 3.92
N THR A 55 -22.23 18.78 3.98
CA THR A 55 -22.63 17.62 3.17
C THR A 55 -23.65 16.74 3.87
N PHE A 56 -23.52 16.58 5.18
CA PHE A 56 -24.41 15.72 5.98
C PHE A 56 -25.31 16.55 6.90
N ASN A 57 -26.52 16.04 7.13
CA ASN A 57 -27.42 16.64 8.08
C ASN A 57 -26.88 16.58 9.50
N PRO A 58 -27.12 17.62 10.34
CA PRO A 58 -26.67 17.64 11.72
C PRO A 58 -27.14 16.44 12.54
N GLU A 59 -28.36 15.96 12.31
CA GLU A 59 -28.90 14.76 12.99
C GLU A 59 -28.08 13.51 12.70
N PHE A 60 -27.56 13.38 11.49
CA PHE A 60 -26.70 12.26 11.10
C PHE A 60 -25.35 12.36 11.80
N ILE A 61 -24.72 13.54 11.75
CA ILE A 61 -23.40 13.77 12.37
C ILE A 61 -23.47 13.52 13.89
N ASN A 62 -24.54 13.94 14.55
CA ASN A 62 -24.74 13.76 16.01
C ASN A 62 -24.94 12.29 16.41
N ARG A 63 -25.15 11.38 15.46
CA ARG A 63 -25.27 9.93 15.69
C ARG A 63 -23.99 9.16 15.41
N LEU A 64 -22.93 9.83 14.93
CA LEU A 64 -21.61 9.24 14.76
C LEU A 64 -20.87 9.29 16.10
N ASP A 65 -20.29 8.18 16.49
CA ASP A 65 -19.47 8.10 17.70
C ASP A 65 -18.14 8.80 17.47
N GLU A 66 -17.55 8.66 16.26
CA GLU A 66 -16.25 9.22 15.93
C GLU A 66 -16.15 9.57 14.44
N ILE A 67 -15.42 10.64 14.12
CA ILE A 67 -15.05 11.02 12.76
C ILE A 67 -13.53 11.08 12.69
N ILE A 68 -12.93 10.18 11.90
CA ILE A 68 -11.49 10.07 11.73
C ILE A 68 -11.08 10.69 10.40
N ILE A 69 -10.15 11.63 10.44
CA ILE A 69 -9.56 12.23 9.24
C ILE A 69 -8.20 11.58 9.01
N PHE A 70 -8.04 10.96 7.83
CA PHE A 70 -6.78 10.36 7.42
C PHE A 70 -5.87 11.39 6.76
N ASP A 71 -4.62 11.44 7.16
CA ASP A 71 -3.58 12.24 6.51
C ASP A 71 -3.13 11.59 5.17
N GLN A 72 -2.36 12.34 4.39
CA GLN A 72 -1.68 11.76 3.23
C GLN A 72 -0.55 10.84 3.69
N LEU A 73 -0.33 9.77 2.94
CA LEU A 73 0.79 8.87 3.16
C LEU A 73 2.11 9.56 2.82
N HIS A 74 3.07 9.49 3.73
CA HIS A 74 4.46 9.90 3.51
C HIS A 74 5.25 8.78 2.84
N ASP A 75 6.48 9.08 2.41
CA ASP A 75 7.32 8.14 1.67
C ASP A 75 7.61 6.86 2.46
N GLU A 76 7.82 6.97 3.76
CA GLU A 76 8.07 5.83 4.66
C GLU A 76 6.87 4.89 4.69
N GLU A 77 5.66 5.42 4.85
CA GLU A 77 4.42 4.65 4.84
C GLU A 77 4.14 4.02 3.46
N LEU A 78 4.49 4.72 2.37
CA LEU A 78 4.39 4.16 1.02
C LEU A 78 5.33 2.97 0.82
N LEU A 79 6.55 3.01 1.38
CA LEU A 79 7.49 1.88 1.37
C LEU A 79 6.94 0.68 2.16
N GLU A 80 6.28 0.92 3.29
CA GLU A 80 5.60 -0.13 4.05
C GLU A 80 4.44 -0.74 3.24
N VAL A 81 3.66 0.08 2.55
CA VAL A 81 2.59 -0.40 1.67
C VAL A 81 3.16 -1.25 0.53
N VAL A 82 4.31 -0.88 -0.07
CA VAL A 82 5.00 -1.72 -1.06
C VAL A 82 5.33 -3.06 -0.44
N GLN A 83 5.91 -3.10 0.77
CA GLN A 83 6.24 -4.35 1.45
C GLN A 83 5.01 -5.22 1.69
N LEU A 84 3.93 -4.66 2.22
CA LEU A 84 2.67 -5.40 2.44
C LEU A 84 2.12 -6.01 1.14
N GLN A 85 2.23 -5.30 0.02
CA GLN A 85 1.78 -5.82 -1.27
C GLN A 85 2.71 -6.92 -1.81
N VAL A 86 4.02 -6.83 -1.58
CA VAL A 86 4.98 -7.89 -1.89
C VAL A 86 4.69 -9.13 -1.05
N ASP A 87 4.41 -8.98 0.23
CA ASP A 87 4.06 -10.09 1.11
C ASP A 87 2.76 -10.78 0.66
N GLN A 88 1.78 -10.00 0.21
CA GLN A 88 0.55 -10.52 -0.36
C GLN A 88 0.78 -11.26 -1.69
N MET A 89 1.65 -10.74 -2.56
CA MET A 89 2.08 -11.41 -3.78
C MET A 89 2.76 -12.74 -3.46
N ASN A 90 3.65 -12.75 -2.46
CA ASN A 90 4.36 -13.94 -2.02
C ASN A 90 3.43 -15.06 -1.55
N GLN A 91 2.27 -14.77 -0.97
CA GLN A 91 1.28 -15.80 -0.63
C GLN A 91 0.83 -16.62 -1.85
N THR A 92 0.84 -16.01 -3.04
CA THR A 92 0.54 -16.70 -4.30
C THR A 92 1.79 -17.36 -4.88
N MET A 93 2.92 -16.66 -4.89
CA MET A 93 4.20 -17.15 -5.45
C MET A 93 4.74 -18.36 -4.72
N LEU A 94 4.58 -18.45 -3.40
CA LEU A 94 4.99 -19.60 -2.59
C LEU A 94 4.29 -20.90 -2.99
N ARG A 95 3.08 -20.84 -3.54
CA ARG A 95 2.40 -22.04 -4.11
C ARG A 95 3.13 -22.61 -5.32
N HIS A 96 3.92 -21.77 -5.98
CA HIS A 96 4.78 -22.16 -7.10
C HIS A 96 6.22 -22.41 -6.66
N GLY A 97 6.50 -22.44 -5.35
CA GLY A 97 7.83 -22.66 -4.78
C GLY A 97 8.77 -21.47 -4.94
N LEU A 98 8.24 -20.27 -5.14
CA LEU A 98 9.02 -19.06 -5.38
C LEU A 98 8.72 -17.99 -4.30
N GLU A 99 9.76 -17.40 -3.75
CA GLU A 99 9.69 -16.20 -2.90
C GLU A 99 10.33 -15.03 -3.63
N VAL A 100 9.72 -13.84 -3.50
CA VAL A 100 10.22 -12.61 -4.12
C VAL A 100 10.55 -11.61 -3.03
N ARG A 101 11.73 -11.00 -3.13
CA ARG A 101 12.18 -9.91 -2.24
C ARG A 101 12.58 -8.70 -3.06
N LEU A 102 12.25 -7.53 -2.57
CA LEU A 102 12.67 -6.25 -3.14
C LEU A 102 13.74 -5.63 -2.25
N THR A 103 14.83 -5.15 -2.86
CA THR A 103 15.79 -4.31 -2.15
C THR A 103 15.13 -2.98 -1.75
N GLN A 104 15.72 -2.25 -0.80
CA GLN A 104 15.20 -0.95 -0.37
C GLN A 104 15.21 0.06 -1.53
N GLU A 105 16.24 -0.01 -2.39
CA GLU A 105 16.35 0.79 -3.60
C GLU A 105 15.23 0.48 -4.59
N ALA A 106 14.89 -0.81 -4.78
CA ALA A 106 13.80 -1.22 -5.66
C ALA A 106 12.44 -0.73 -5.16
N LYS A 107 12.20 -0.78 -3.86
CA LYS A 107 10.97 -0.24 -3.26
C LYS A 107 10.87 1.28 -3.48
N ARG A 108 11.95 2.03 -3.23
CA ARG A 108 12.01 3.47 -3.46
C ARG A 108 11.78 3.80 -4.94
N TRP A 109 12.44 3.06 -5.84
CA TRP A 109 12.26 3.23 -7.27
C TRP A 109 10.79 3.09 -7.69
N ILE A 110 10.07 2.09 -7.15
CA ILE A 110 8.64 1.90 -7.42
C ILE A 110 7.83 3.09 -6.92
N VAL A 111 8.08 3.56 -5.69
CA VAL A 111 7.37 4.71 -5.10
C VAL A 111 7.62 5.97 -5.92
N ASP A 112 8.86 6.26 -6.27
CA ASP A 112 9.23 7.46 -7.02
C ASP A 112 8.68 7.46 -8.46
N LYS A 113 8.71 6.30 -9.11
CA LYS A 113 8.22 6.14 -10.48
C LYS A 113 6.70 6.25 -10.59
N THR A 114 5.96 5.92 -9.53
CA THR A 114 4.50 5.74 -9.59
C THR A 114 3.70 6.68 -8.71
N CYS A 115 4.27 7.14 -7.63
CA CYS A 115 3.63 8.03 -6.66
C CYS A 115 4.20 9.46 -6.69
N ALA A 116 4.69 9.92 -7.84
CA ALA A 116 5.16 11.30 -8.01
C ALA A 116 4.08 12.32 -7.62
N ASP A 117 2.82 12.04 -7.95
CA ASP A 117 1.66 12.75 -7.44
C ASP A 117 1.08 11.99 -6.22
N ARG A 118 1.39 12.47 -5.02
CA ARG A 118 0.94 11.90 -3.73
C ARG A 118 -0.59 11.96 -3.54
N SER A 119 -1.31 12.70 -4.40
CA SER A 119 -2.77 12.84 -4.30
C SER A 119 -3.51 11.52 -4.53
N TYR A 120 -2.91 10.60 -5.26
CA TYR A 120 -3.47 9.27 -5.52
C TYR A 120 -3.20 8.25 -4.41
N GLY A 121 -2.38 8.62 -3.41
CA GLY A 121 -1.98 7.73 -2.31
C GLY A 121 -1.26 6.48 -2.83
N ALA A 122 -1.53 5.34 -2.20
CA ALA A 122 -0.91 4.06 -2.54
C ALA A 122 -1.58 3.30 -3.71
N ARG A 123 -2.68 3.82 -4.29
CA ARG A 123 -3.42 3.12 -5.36
C ARG A 123 -2.57 2.74 -6.58
N PRO A 124 -1.61 3.58 -7.05
CA PRO A 124 -0.77 3.22 -8.19
C PRO A 124 0.20 2.07 -7.91
N LEU A 125 0.57 1.83 -6.65
CA LEU A 125 1.60 0.86 -6.26
C LEU A 125 1.27 -0.57 -6.69
N ARG A 126 0.01 -1.00 -6.54
CA ARG A 126 -0.41 -2.34 -6.96
C ARG A 126 -0.19 -2.58 -8.46
N ARG A 127 -0.57 -1.61 -9.28
CA ARG A 127 -0.37 -1.69 -10.73
C ARG A 127 1.10 -1.65 -11.10
N ALA A 128 1.89 -0.89 -10.35
CA ALA A 128 3.33 -0.82 -10.53
C ALA A 128 4.00 -2.15 -10.21
N LEU A 129 3.68 -2.76 -9.09
CA LEU A 129 4.18 -4.09 -8.72
C LEU A 129 3.79 -5.13 -9.76
N GLN A 130 2.54 -5.13 -10.22
CA GLN A 130 2.13 -6.01 -11.30
C GLN A 130 3.01 -5.79 -12.54
N LYS A 131 3.10 -4.57 -13.03
CA LYS A 131 3.81 -4.25 -14.28
C LYS A 131 5.32 -4.48 -14.22
N TYR A 132 5.95 -4.11 -13.08
CA TYR A 132 7.42 -4.07 -12.99
C TYR A 132 8.01 -5.27 -12.26
N VAL A 133 7.19 -6.07 -11.58
CA VAL A 133 7.64 -7.25 -10.83
C VAL A 133 6.90 -8.51 -11.26
N GLU A 134 5.56 -8.58 -11.11
CA GLU A 134 4.80 -9.81 -11.38
C GLU A 134 4.85 -10.25 -12.85
N ASP A 135 4.58 -9.34 -13.78
CA ASP A 135 4.55 -9.66 -15.22
C ASP A 135 5.94 -10.11 -15.72
N PRO A 136 7.07 -9.40 -15.44
CA PRO A 136 8.40 -9.83 -15.84
C PRO A 136 8.82 -11.17 -15.21
N LEU A 137 8.48 -11.40 -13.93
CA LEU A 137 8.76 -12.67 -13.27
C LEU A 137 7.98 -13.83 -13.88
N SER A 138 6.69 -13.60 -14.18
CA SER A 138 5.85 -14.60 -14.82
C SER A 138 6.39 -15.00 -16.19
N GLU A 139 6.87 -14.02 -16.96
CA GLU A 139 7.51 -14.26 -18.25
C GLU A 139 8.81 -15.08 -18.08
N ALA A 140 9.68 -14.69 -17.13
CA ALA A 140 10.92 -15.41 -16.84
C ALA A 140 10.68 -16.85 -16.35
N MET A 141 9.59 -17.08 -15.58
CA MET A 141 9.17 -18.42 -15.18
C MET A 141 8.77 -19.28 -16.38
N ILE A 142 7.96 -18.75 -17.28
CA ILE A 142 7.50 -19.45 -18.49
C ILE A 142 8.69 -19.79 -19.39
N GLN A 143 9.66 -18.89 -19.49
CA GLN A 143 10.87 -19.09 -20.30
C GLN A 143 11.92 -19.97 -19.63
N GLY A 144 11.70 -20.42 -18.38
CA GLY A 144 12.65 -21.25 -17.62
C GLY A 144 13.92 -20.52 -17.20
N GLN A 145 13.92 -19.19 -17.19
CA GLN A 145 15.12 -18.37 -16.93
C GLN A 145 15.47 -18.29 -15.45
N LEU A 146 14.57 -18.69 -14.54
CA LEU A 146 14.80 -18.60 -13.09
C LEU A 146 15.67 -19.73 -12.52
N GLY A 147 16.10 -20.68 -13.37
CA GLY A 147 17.08 -21.72 -13.01
C GLY A 147 16.68 -22.63 -11.85
N GLY A 148 15.39 -22.71 -11.50
CA GLY A 148 14.90 -23.48 -10.35
C GLY A 148 15.15 -22.79 -9.00
N ALA A 149 15.50 -21.50 -8.97
CA ALA A 149 15.67 -20.75 -7.75
C ALA A 149 14.35 -20.66 -6.95
N SER A 150 14.44 -20.81 -5.63
CA SER A 150 13.32 -20.65 -4.71
C SER A 150 13.15 -19.21 -4.21
N LEU A 151 14.19 -18.38 -4.38
CA LEU A 151 14.19 -16.98 -3.97
C LEU A 151 14.70 -16.09 -5.12
N ILE A 152 13.94 -15.06 -5.43
CA ILE A 152 14.29 -14.02 -6.40
C ILE A 152 14.40 -12.69 -5.70
N GLU A 153 15.50 -12.00 -5.89
CA GLU A 153 15.69 -10.64 -5.43
C GLU A 153 15.50 -9.66 -6.58
N ILE A 154 14.67 -8.64 -6.35
CA ILE A 154 14.43 -7.54 -7.28
C ILE A 154 15.32 -6.38 -6.87
N GLU A 155 16.18 -5.96 -7.78
CA GLU A 155 17.14 -4.87 -7.58
C GLU A 155 17.04 -3.83 -8.71
N VAL A 156 17.58 -2.64 -8.45
CA VAL A 156 17.65 -1.57 -9.46
C VAL A 156 18.91 -1.73 -10.27
N ASN A 157 18.78 -1.75 -11.59
CA ASN A 157 19.90 -1.71 -12.53
C ASN A 157 19.70 -0.55 -13.52
N GLY A 158 20.44 0.54 -13.33
CA GLY A 158 20.22 1.77 -14.08
C GLY A 158 18.84 2.39 -13.79
N ASP A 159 17.98 2.50 -14.79
CA ASP A 159 16.61 3.04 -14.65
C ASP A 159 15.52 1.95 -14.74
N GLU A 160 15.89 0.69 -14.53
CA GLU A 160 14.99 -0.45 -14.62
C GLU A 160 15.14 -1.37 -13.41
N LEU A 161 14.09 -2.18 -13.14
CA LEU A 161 14.15 -3.26 -12.18
C LEU A 161 14.60 -4.54 -12.88
N THR A 162 15.50 -5.25 -12.24
CA THR A 162 15.98 -6.57 -12.69
C THR A 162 15.74 -7.61 -11.61
N HIS A 163 15.56 -8.85 -12.03
CA HIS A 163 15.39 -9.99 -11.13
C HIS A 163 16.67 -10.83 -11.10
N ARG A 164 17.12 -11.16 -9.90
CA ARG A 164 18.31 -11.96 -9.65
C ARG A 164 17.95 -13.21 -8.85
N PRO A 165 18.16 -14.42 -9.40
CA PRO A 165 18.02 -15.63 -8.62
C PRO A 165 19.02 -15.66 -7.46
N VAL A 166 18.54 -15.95 -6.25
CA VAL A 166 19.37 -16.13 -5.07
C VAL A 166 19.44 -17.61 -4.76
N VAL A 167 20.65 -18.16 -4.82
CA VAL A 167 20.89 -19.54 -4.38
C VAL A 167 20.95 -19.52 -2.87
N VAL A 168 19.91 -20.03 -2.23
CA VAL A 168 19.96 -20.30 -0.80
C VAL A 168 20.76 -21.59 -0.65
N GLU A 169 22.02 -21.50 -0.26
CA GLU A 169 22.76 -22.66 0.20
C GLU A 169 22.04 -23.21 1.43
N THR A 170 21.30 -24.28 1.25
CA THR A 170 20.86 -25.11 2.37
C THR A 170 22.10 -25.69 2.99
N SER A 171 22.47 -25.18 4.15
CA SER A 171 23.50 -25.79 5.00
C SER A 171 22.97 -27.13 5.53
N ASP A 172 23.01 -28.16 4.68
CA ASP A 172 22.90 -29.57 5.05
C ASP A 172 24.25 -30.09 5.55
N ASP A 173 24.82 -29.41 6.54
CA ASP A 173 26.02 -29.90 7.23
C ASP A 173 25.86 -29.80 8.74
N VAL A 174 24.81 -30.43 9.30
CA VAL A 174 24.87 -30.89 10.70
C VAL A 174 24.02 -32.15 10.82
N LEU A 175 24.60 -33.31 10.59
CA LEU A 175 24.29 -34.54 11.32
C LEU A 175 25.10 -35.73 10.75
N LEU A 176 26.40 -35.69 11.01
CA LEU A 176 27.21 -36.90 11.10
C LEU A 176 28.14 -36.78 12.31
N ILE A 177 27.60 -37.01 13.49
CA ILE A 177 28.41 -37.40 14.65
C ILE A 177 27.69 -38.58 15.27
N HIS A 178 28.38 -39.68 15.21
CA HIS A 178 28.29 -41.01 15.80
C HIS A 178 27.38 -41.18 17.01
#